data_adb24bf9336fca2b3d6a6e8015511416
#
_entry.id   adb24bf9336fca2b3d6a6e8015511416
#
_cell.length_a   1.000
_cell.length_b   1.000
_cell.length_c   1.000
_cell.angle_alpha   90.00
_cell.angle_beta   90.00
_cell.angle_gamma   90.00
#
_symmetry.space_group_name_H-M   'P 1'
#
loop_
_entity.id
_entity.type
_entity.pdbx_description
1 polymer ?
#
loop_
_entity_poly.entity_id
_entity_poly.type
_entity_poly.pdbx_seq_one_letter_code
_entity_poly.pdbx_strand_id
1 'polypeptide(L)'
;MKHFKQIILYVLVLALVLAASGCVFGGPKKIGKDAALQAALDHAGLTADQVTDIDVELDRGVGSSWYEVDFESGSIEYEYKVDAFTGEILLSARD
;
A
#
# COMPACT_ATOMS: atom_id res chain seq x y z
N MET A 1 20.92 5.91 -11.53
CA MET A 1 21.63 5.17 -10.48
C MET A 1 21.72 5.91 -9.15
N LYS A 2 21.73 7.23 -9.16
CA LYS A 2 21.66 8.00 -7.93
C LYS A 2 20.38 7.76 -7.15
N HIS A 3 19.30 7.45 -7.84
CA HIS A 3 17.99 7.20 -7.23
C HIS A 3 17.90 5.86 -6.51
N PHE A 4 18.72 4.90 -6.92
CA PHE A 4 18.70 3.55 -6.36
C PHE A 4 19.13 3.53 -4.89
N LYS A 5 20.17 4.30 -4.55
CA LYS A 5 20.65 4.39 -3.16
C LYS A 5 19.66 5.09 -2.25
N GLN A 6 18.96 6.10 -2.76
CA GLN A 6 17.95 6.81 -2.01
C GLN A 6 16.73 5.97 -1.73
N ILE A 7 16.33 5.12 -2.67
CA ILE A 7 15.19 4.22 -2.50
C ILE A 7 15.49 3.19 -1.41
N ILE A 8 16.71 2.63 -1.41
CA ILE A 8 17.11 1.65 -0.39
C ILE A 8 17.13 2.29 1.01
N LEU A 9 17.64 3.51 1.12
CA LEU A 9 17.64 4.25 2.37
C LEU A 9 16.22 4.53 2.87
N TYR A 10 15.32 4.87 1.97
CA TYR A 10 13.92 5.12 2.30
C TYR A 10 13.23 3.87 2.82
N VAL A 11 13.47 2.74 2.20
CA VAL A 11 12.89 1.47 2.62
C VAL A 11 13.40 1.08 4.01
N LEU A 12 14.67 1.30 4.27
CA LEU A 12 15.27 1.02 5.59
C LEU A 12 14.68 1.90 6.69
N VAL A 13 14.52 3.19 6.41
CA VAL A 13 13.94 4.13 7.38
C VAL A 13 12.48 3.79 7.65
N LEU A 14 11.72 3.46 6.62
CA LEU A 14 10.33 3.04 6.76
C LEU A 14 10.20 1.77 7.59
N ALA A 15 11.08 0.81 7.37
CA ALA A 15 11.08 -0.43 8.14
C ALA A 15 11.35 -0.17 9.63
N LEU A 16 12.26 0.74 9.93
CA LEU A 16 12.57 1.12 11.31
C LEU A 16 11.39 1.82 12.00
N VAL A 17 10.73 2.71 11.28
CA VAL A 17 9.56 3.42 11.80
C VAL A 17 8.40 2.46 12.06
N LEU A 18 8.19 1.51 11.16
CA LEU A 18 7.14 0.49 11.32
C LEU A 18 7.43 -0.41 12.53
N ALA A 19 8.70 -0.78 12.73
CA ALA A 19 9.09 -1.58 13.88
C ALA A 19 8.87 -0.84 15.19
N ALA A 20 9.15 0.47 15.21
CA ALA A 20 8.93 1.29 16.39
C ALA A 20 7.45 1.48 16.73
N SER A 21 6.59 1.54 15.71
CA SER A 21 5.16 1.69 15.92
C SER A 21 4.45 0.37 16.24
N GLY A 22 5.14 -0.77 16.11
CA GLY A 22 4.56 -2.08 16.38
C GLY A 22 4.31 -2.37 17.86
N CYS A 23 4.70 -1.47 18.75
CA CYS A 23 4.53 -1.64 20.19
C CYS A 23 3.33 -0.88 20.75
N VAL A 24 2.42 -0.47 19.94
CA VAL A 24 1.31 0.38 20.35
C VAL A 24 0.19 -0.47 20.97
N PHE A 25 -0.39 0.09 22.02
CA PHE A 25 -1.45 -0.54 22.79
C PHE A 25 -2.76 -0.62 22.02
N GLY A 26 -3.54 -1.63 22.36
CA GLY A 26 -4.87 -1.81 21.84
C GLY A 26 -4.96 -2.90 20.81
N GLY A 27 -6.15 -3.20 20.38
CA GLY A 27 -6.40 -4.19 19.34
C GLY A 27 -5.85 -3.78 17.99
N PRO A 28 -5.95 -4.67 17.01
CA PRO A 28 -5.45 -4.39 15.68
C PRO A 28 -6.16 -3.17 15.09
N LYS A 29 -5.37 -2.25 14.58
CA LYS A 29 -5.87 -1.07 13.88
C LYS A 29 -5.71 -1.25 12.40
N LYS A 30 -6.66 -0.72 11.65
CA LYS A 30 -6.54 -0.64 10.21
C LYS A 30 -5.37 0.27 9.84
N ILE A 31 -4.68 -0.07 8.78
CA ILE A 31 -3.49 0.67 8.36
C ILE A 31 -3.82 2.05 7.75
N GLY A 32 -5.05 2.22 7.29
CA GLY A 32 -5.49 3.46 6.67
C GLY A 32 -5.32 3.46 5.16
N LYS A 33 -6.05 4.37 4.51
CA LYS A 33 -6.06 4.46 3.05
C LYS A 33 -4.70 4.81 2.47
N ASP A 34 -3.96 5.71 3.11
CA ASP A 34 -2.65 6.13 2.62
C ASP A 34 -1.65 4.98 2.63
N ALA A 35 -1.63 4.22 3.71
CA ALA A 35 -0.74 3.06 3.81
C ALA A 35 -1.14 1.97 2.83
N ALA A 36 -2.44 1.77 2.61
CA ALA A 36 -2.92 0.81 1.62
C ALA A 36 -2.50 1.20 0.21
N LEU A 37 -2.65 2.47 -0.13
CA LEU A 37 -2.21 2.99 -1.41
C LEU A 37 -0.70 2.81 -1.59
N GLN A 38 0.06 3.12 -0.55
CA GLN A 38 1.51 2.97 -0.61
C GLN A 38 1.91 1.51 -0.82
N ALA A 39 1.26 0.57 -0.14
CA ALA A 39 1.52 -0.85 -0.31
C ALA A 39 1.26 -1.29 -1.76
N ALA A 40 0.18 -0.82 -2.36
CA ALA A 40 -0.15 -1.13 -3.74
C ALA A 40 0.86 -0.51 -4.71
N LEU A 41 1.23 0.73 -4.50
CA LEU A 41 2.22 1.41 -5.33
C LEU A 41 3.58 0.72 -5.25
N ASP A 42 4.01 0.35 -4.06
CA ASP A 42 5.27 -0.37 -3.86
C ASP A 42 5.27 -1.69 -4.60
N HIS A 43 4.18 -2.42 -4.54
CA HIS A 43 4.04 -3.69 -5.26
C HIS A 43 4.10 -3.48 -6.77
N ALA A 44 3.47 -2.43 -7.25
CA ALA A 44 3.47 -2.10 -8.68
C ALA A 44 4.80 -1.53 -9.16
N GLY A 45 5.66 -1.09 -8.24
CA GLY A 45 6.92 -0.45 -8.59
C GLY A 45 6.73 0.98 -9.08
N LEU A 46 5.69 1.66 -8.62
CA LEU A 46 5.34 3.00 -9.05
C LEU A 46 5.36 3.97 -7.88
N THR A 47 5.47 5.25 -8.21
CA THR A 47 5.34 6.33 -7.24
C THR A 47 4.02 7.06 -7.46
N ALA A 48 3.58 7.82 -6.47
CA ALA A 48 2.29 8.50 -6.53
C ALA A 48 2.19 9.50 -7.68
N ASP A 49 3.31 10.10 -8.07
CA ASP A 49 3.34 11.05 -9.18
C ASP A 49 3.31 10.38 -10.56
N GLN A 50 3.44 9.07 -10.61
CA GLN A 50 3.37 8.29 -11.85
C GLN A 50 1.98 7.75 -12.14
N VAL A 51 1.04 7.94 -11.24
CA VAL A 51 -0.30 7.36 -11.35
C VAL A 51 -1.37 8.43 -11.34
N THR A 52 -2.52 8.10 -11.91
CA THR A 52 -3.71 8.94 -11.96
C THR A 52 -4.93 8.12 -11.57
N ASP A 53 -6.06 8.79 -11.40
CA ASP A 53 -7.35 8.15 -11.10
C ASP A 53 -7.29 7.21 -9.90
N ILE A 54 -6.69 7.71 -8.83
CA ILE A 54 -6.51 6.95 -7.59
C ILE A 54 -7.84 6.85 -6.87
N ASP A 55 -8.24 5.63 -6.53
CA ASP A 55 -9.42 5.36 -5.71
C ASP A 55 -9.05 4.32 -4.66
N VAL A 56 -9.34 4.63 -3.41
CA VAL A 56 -9.07 3.73 -2.28
C VAL A 56 -10.34 3.62 -1.45
N GLU A 57 -10.87 2.42 -1.32
CA GLU A 57 -12.08 2.15 -0.56
C GLU A 57 -11.85 1.03 0.44
N LEU A 58 -12.43 1.19 1.62
CA LEU A 58 -12.41 0.14 2.64
C LEU A 58 -13.63 -0.75 2.43
N ASP A 59 -13.38 -2.03 2.20
CA ASP A 59 -14.41 -3.05 2.10
C ASP A 59 -14.38 -3.96 3.30
N ARG A 60 -15.54 -4.47 3.67
CA ARG A 60 -15.69 -5.38 4.81
C ARG A 60 -16.43 -6.62 4.36
N GLY A 61 -15.76 -7.75 4.51
CA GLY A 61 -16.39 -9.05 4.36
C GLY A 61 -16.67 -9.66 5.72
N VAL A 62 -17.21 -10.86 5.70
CA VAL A 62 -17.44 -11.62 6.93
C VAL A 62 -16.09 -12.09 7.47
N GLY A 63 -15.70 -11.56 8.63
CA GLY A 63 -14.45 -11.91 9.28
C GLY A 63 -13.20 -11.33 8.66
N SER A 64 -13.32 -10.43 7.68
CA SER A 64 -12.16 -9.83 7.04
C SER A 64 -12.47 -8.41 6.57
N SER A 65 -11.42 -7.61 6.44
CA SER A 65 -11.51 -6.26 5.89
C SER A 65 -10.30 -6.03 5.01
N TRP A 66 -10.51 -5.32 3.93
CA TRP A 66 -9.43 -5.00 2.99
C TRP A 66 -9.70 -3.65 2.37
N TYR A 67 -8.64 -3.05 1.82
CA TYR A 67 -8.77 -1.85 1.00
C TYR A 67 -8.71 -2.26 -0.46
N GLU A 68 -9.66 -1.77 -1.24
CA GLU A 68 -9.57 -1.82 -2.69
C GLU A 68 -8.85 -0.57 -3.15
N VAL A 69 -7.76 -0.77 -3.88
CA VAL A 69 -6.93 0.32 -4.38
C VAL A 69 -6.87 0.21 -5.89
N ASP A 70 -7.35 1.24 -6.56
CA ASP A 70 -7.33 1.32 -8.02
C ASP A 70 -6.54 2.55 -8.44
N PHE A 71 -5.76 2.43 -9.48
CA PHE A 71 -5.10 3.57 -10.12
C PHE A 71 -4.69 3.21 -11.53
N GLU A 72 -4.32 4.23 -12.29
CA GLU A 72 -3.85 4.08 -13.65
C GLU A 72 -2.44 4.64 -13.79
N SER A 73 -1.63 3.99 -14.61
CA SER A 73 -0.33 4.51 -15.02
C SER A 73 -0.22 4.38 -16.52
N GLY A 74 -0.25 5.52 -17.20
CA GLY A 74 -0.34 5.52 -18.66
C GLY A 74 -1.67 4.91 -19.10
N SER A 75 -1.61 3.83 -19.88
CA SER A 75 -2.79 3.13 -20.36
C SER A 75 -3.10 1.87 -19.55
N ILE A 76 -2.35 1.62 -18.47
CA ILE A 76 -2.50 0.41 -17.66
C ILE A 76 -3.32 0.73 -16.43
N GLU A 77 -4.36 -0.07 -16.21
CA GLU A 77 -5.17 -0.01 -15.00
C GLU A 77 -4.67 -1.05 -14.00
N TYR A 78 -4.51 -0.61 -12.75
CA TYR A 78 -4.09 -1.47 -11.65
C TYR A 78 -5.21 -1.58 -10.64
N GLU A 79 -5.43 -2.81 -10.17
CA GLU A 79 -6.41 -3.08 -9.13
C GLU A 79 -5.77 -3.95 -8.06
N TYR A 80 -5.91 -3.52 -6.80
CA TYR A 80 -5.33 -4.21 -5.66
C TYR A 80 -6.35 -4.41 -4.56
N LYS A 81 -6.22 -5.51 -3.85
CA LYS A 81 -6.84 -5.69 -2.53
C LYS A 81 -5.73 -5.82 -1.52
N VAL A 82 -5.77 -4.98 -0.51
CA VAL A 82 -4.73 -4.90 0.51
C VAL A 82 -5.37 -5.19 1.87
N ASP A 83 -4.81 -6.13 2.60
CA ASP A 83 -5.33 -6.46 3.93
C ASP A 83 -5.35 -5.21 4.80
N ALA A 84 -6.50 -4.94 5.42
CA ALA A 84 -6.71 -3.70 6.16
C ALA A 84 -5.88 -3.61 7.44
N PHE A 85 -5.38 -4.71 7.94
CA PHE A 85 -4.64 -4.74 9.20
C PHE A 85 -3.15 -4.96 9.00
N THR A 86 -2.77 -5.76 8.01
CA THR A 86 -1.36 -6.15 7.80
C THR A 86 -0.70 -5.43 6.63
N GLY A 87 -1.49 -4.91 5.70
CA GLY A 87 -0.95 -4.34 4.47
C GLY A 87 -0.53 -5.38 3.43
N GLU A 88 -0.83 -6.64 3.68
CA GLU A 88 -0.51 -7.70 2.74
C GLU A 88 -1.33 -7.55 1.47
N ILE A 89 -0.69 -7.80 0.34
CA ILE A 89 -1.37 -7.79 -0.95
C ILE A 89 -2.16 -9.08 -1.11
N LEU A 90 -3.47 -8.97 -1.11
CA LEU A 90 -4.38 -10.11 -1.24
C LEU A 90 -4.74 -10.40 -2.69
N LEU A 91 -4.74 -9.37 -3.52
CA LEU A 91 -5.02 -9.49 -4.94
C LEU A 91 -4.30 -8.39 -5.68
N SER A 92 -3.72 -8.73 -6.80
CA SER A 92 -3.14 -7.76 -7.72
C SER A 92 -3.55 -8.11 -9.13
N ALA A 93 -4.08 -7.14 -9.84
CA ALA A 93 -4.47 -7.30 -11.23
C ALA A 93 -4.11 -6.04 -12.00
N ARG A 94 -3.80 -6.19 -13.24
CA ARG A 94 -3.59 -5.05 -14.14
C ARG A 94 -4.10 -5.39 -15.53
N ASP A 95 -4.57 -4.36 -16.18
CA ASP A 95 -5.24 -4.52 -17.46
C ASP A 95 -4.77 -3.48 -18.49
#